data_39de5a41e817a4c74178d021727100ad
#
_entry.id   39de5a41e817a4c74178d021727100ad
#
_cell.length_a   1.000
_cell.length_b   1.000
_cell.length_c   1.000
_cell.angle_alpha   90.00
_cell.angle_beta   90.00
_cell.angle_gamma   90.00
#
_symmetry.space_group_name_H-M   'P 1'
#
loop_
_entity.id
_entity.type
_entity.pdbx_description
1 polymer ?
#
loop_
_entity_poly.entity_id
_entity_poly.type
_entity_poly.pdbx_seq_one_letter_code
_entity_poly.pdbx_strand_id
1 'polypeptide(L)'
;MPTSTMPLDTKGADGTGSLPAVRAPRFNWTRGLVVLLTCVAIFLPLFLVFYQSFLTAPFFMPDKMLGLDAFRFIFDDPDFWLAFKNGMLLASGLAVIAVPLGGMLAFLMVRTDLPGRGWIAPLLLVPIFVSPMVMGFGYVVSMGPVGFYSTWVKDLVGFVPWNVYSFASIVVIAGLTHVPHVYLYASSALKSLGSDVEEAARVSGASPWQVMFNVSLPMIMPALAYAGVLVFFLGFEVFGLVLVLGDPEGHLVLATYLYKLTNKLGTPSYHLMAAVAVCLVAVTMPLVMLQRRLLKSANKYVSIKGKGARQKPLALGKWKWAALAVLGAWILVTIVLPLTGIVLRSFVEYWGEGVKLADVLTLQHFRDIFDQPSLVRGIVNTILIGVIGGALAVVCYTAIALAMHRKADGITRLLDYSVLVPRAVPGLLAGLSFLWVFLFVPSWLDGILRGMDNGLAMWLSEHAIPLLRQVRSTIFALWLAYSVVWLAYGMRLVSTSLLQVGPELEEAARAVGASRGRVTRDVTLPLIKFGMLGAWLMVFLIFEREYSTGVYLLSPGTEVIGAMLVSLWAGGSTDLVAALSFINITLVAIGLGIALRFGVKLHN
;
A
#
# COMPACT_ATOMS: atom_id res chain seq x y z
N MET A 1 25.16 38.26 66.19
CA MET A 1 26.61 38.45 66.40
C MET A 1 27.35 37.57 65.41
N PRO A 2 28.40 38.08 64.72
CA PRO A 2 28.45 39.25 63.89
C PRO A 2 28.67 38.90 62.41
N THR A 3 28.20 39.76 61.56
CA THR A 3 28.42 39.89 60.13
C THR A 3 29.88 40.15 59.79
N SER A 4 30.48 39.41 58.86
CA SER A 4 31.71 39.82 58.17
C SER A 4 31.44 40.06 56.70
N THR A 5 31.37 41.31 56.35
CA THR A 5 31.36 41.82 54.99
C THR A 5 32.75 41.76 54.40
N MET A 6 32.91 41.04 53.27
CA MET A 6 34.12 41.05 52.46
C MET A 6 33.92 42.01 51.29
N PRO A 7 34.86 42.89 50.97
CA PRO A 7 34.68 43.92 49.94
C PRO A 7 34.86 43.35 48.56
N LEU A 8 33.97 43.79 47.65
CA LEU A 8 34.04 43.57 46.20
C LEU A 8 35.20 44.38 45.61
N ASP A 9 36.21 43.69 45.16
CA ASP A 9 37.32 44.30 44.40
C ASP A 9 36.90 44.44 42.93
N THR A 10 36.54 45.69 42.55
CA THR A 10 36.23 46.09 41.17
C THR A 10 37.53 46.55 40.50
N LYS A 11 38.25 45.60 39.87
CA LYS A 11 39.28 45.92 38.88
C LYS A 11 39.00 45.23 37.55
N GLY A 12 38.70 46.11 36.59
CA GLY A 12 38.78 46.05 35.15
C GLY A 12 39.15 44.73 34.48
N ALA A 13 38.21 44.24 33.74
CA ALA A 13 38.50 43.37 32.62
C ALA A 13 37.74 43.91 31.38
N ASP A 14 38.40 44.80 30.66
CA ASP A 14 38.12 45.07 29.26
C ASP A 14 38.44 43.81 28.46
N GLY A 15 37.49 42.90 28.42
CA GLY A 15 37.51 41.73 27.59
C GLY A 15 36.40 41.86 26.55
N THR A 16 36.67 42.54 25.43
CA THR A 16 35.90 42.41 24.20
C THR A 16 35.99 40.96 23.70
N GLY A 17 35.36 40.06 24.43
CA GLY A 17 35.09 38.71 23.97
C GLY A 17 34.12 38.80 22.80
N SER A 18 34.65 38.82 21.58
CA SER A 18 33.87 38.63 20.37
C SER A 18 33.05 37.35 20.54
N LEU A 19 31.72 37.52 20.64
CA LEU A 19 30.80 36.39 20.59
C LEU A 19 31.22 35.50 19.42
N PRO A 20 31.34 34.17 19.61
CA PRO A 20 31.72 33.25 18.54
C PRO A 20 30.71 33.48 17.41
N ALA A 21 31.21 33.90 16.26
CA ALA A 21 30.41 34.13 15.06
C ALA A 21 29.54 32.91 14.86
N VAL A 22 28.21 33.08 14.90
CA VAL A 22 27.23 32.05 14.56
C VAL A 22 27.57 31.58 13.14
N ARG A 23 28.32 30.48 13.02
CA ARG A 23 28.66 29.91 11.72
C ARG A 23 27.35 29.64 10.99
N ALA A 24 27.16 30.33 9.87
CA ALA A 24 26.04 30.09 8.98
C ALA A 24 25.88 28.58 8.76
N PRO A 25 24.66 28.02 8.78
CA PRO A 25 24.42 26.59 8.64
C PRO A 25 25.03 26.14 7.32
N ARG A 26 26.11 25.34 7.39
CA ARG A 26 26.71 24.76 6.19
C ARG A 26 25.64 23.96 5.46
N PHE A 27 25.37 24.33 4.21
CA PHE A 27 24.44 23.60 3.35
C PHE A 27 24.91 22.13 3.23
N ASN A 28 24.05 21.20 3.62
CA ASN A 28 24.36 19.78 3.55
C ASN A 28 23.96 19.27 2.15
N TRP A 29 24.91 19.23 1.24
CA TRP A 29 24.73 18.84 -0.16
C TRP A 29 24.08 17.46 -0.31
N THR A 30 24.46 16.48 0.54
CA THR A 30 23.88 15.13 0.49
C THR A 30 22.39 15.15 0.83
N ARG A 31 22.00 15.95 1.82
CA ARG A 31 20.59 16.15 2.18
C ARG A 31 19.83 16.86 1.07
N GLY A 32 20.43 17.92 0.49
CA GLY A 32 19.85 18.65 -0.64
C GLY A 32 19.58 17.73 -1.83
N LEU A 33 20.53 16.86 -2.16
CA LEU A 33 20.40 15.88 -3.23
C LEU A 33 19.26 14.88 -2.95
N VAL A 34 19.19 14.30 -1.74
CA VAL A 34 18.11 13.38 -1.36
C VAL A 34 16.75 14.05 -1.49
N VAL A 35 16.62 15.29 -1.02
CA VAL A 35 15.38 16.07 -1.14
C VAL A 35 15.00 16.30 -2.60
N LEU A 36 15.95 16.76 -3.40
CA LEU A 36 15.74 17.03 -4.83
C LEU A 36 15.30 15.77 -5.57
N LEU A 37 16.03 14.66 -5.42
CA LEU A 37 15.70 13.40 -6.08
C LEU A 37 14.32 12.88 -5.64
N THR A 38 13.99 12.97 -4.35
CA THR A 38 12.69 12.56 -3.83
C THR A 38 11.56 13.43 -4.41
N CYS A 39 11.74 14.76 -4.41
CA CYS A 39 10.74 15.66 -4.98
C CYS A 39 10.57 15.45 -6.49
N VAL A 40 11.66 15.29 -7.24
CA VAL A 40 11.59 15.01 -8.68
C VAL A 40 10.87 13.70 -8.94
N ALA A 41 11.22 12.61 -8.23
CA ALA A 41 10.58 11.31 -8.39
C ALA A 41 9.06 11.32 -8.08
N ILE A 42 8.61 12.19 -7.17
CA ILE A 42 7.21 12.32 -6.80
C ILE A 42 6.46 13.27 -7.75
N PHE A 43 6.99 14.47 -7.95
CA PHE A 43 6.23 15.55 -8.60
C PHE A 43 6.32 15.53 -10.12
N LEU A 44 7.40 15.02 -10.71
CA LEU A 44 7.56 14.97 -12.16
C LEU A 44 6.50 14.07 -12.84
N PRO A 45 6.26 12.83 -12.37
CA PRO A 45 5.18 12.00 -12.91
C PRO A 45 3.80 12.67 -12.79
N LEU A 46 3.51 13.25 -11.64
CA LEU A 46 2.23 13.92 -11.38
C LEU A 46 2.04 15.17 -12.22
N PHE A 47 3.11 15.95 -12.41
CA PHE A 47 3.09 17.12 -13.27
C PHE A 47 2.72 16.74 -14.71
N LEU A 48 3.27 15.63 -15.23
CA LEU A 48 2.95 15.16 -16.58
C LEU A 48 1.47 14.74 -16.71
N VAL A 49 0.90 14.07 -15.69
CA VAL A 49 -0.54 13.77 -15.68
C VAL A 49 -1.37 15.04 -15.67
N PHE A 50 -1.03 15.97 -14.78
CA PHE A 50 -1.72 17.26 -14.69
C PHE A 50 -1.62 18.04 -15.99
N TYR A 51 -0.44 18.14 -16.56
CA TYR A 51 -0.22 18.82 -17.86
C TYR A 51 -1.05 18.17 -18.97
N GLN A 52 -1.02 16.84 -19.08
CA GLN A 52 -1.77 16.10 -20.10
C GLN A 52 -3.29 16.29 -19.98
N SER A 53 -3.82 16.46 -18.78
CA SER A 53 -5.27 16.63 -18.56
C SER A 53 -5.83 17.95 -19.14
N PHE A 54 -4.98 18.94 -19.35
CA PHE A 54 -5.33 20.22 -19.96
C PHE A 54 -4.98 20.32 -21.43
N LEU A 55 -4.68 19.19 -22.08
CA LEU A 55 -4.44 19.15 -23.53
C LEU A 55 -5.62 18.55 -24.27
N THR A 56 -5.88 19.08 -25.47
CA THR A 56 -6.93 18.58 -26.39
C THR A 56 -6.56 17.26 -27.05
N ALA A 57 -5.27 16.90 -27.04
CA ALA A 57 -4.73 15.69 -27.62
C ALA A 57 -3.56 15.15 -26.76
N PRO A 58 -3.12 13.91 -26.97
CA PRO A 58 -1.90 13.40 -26.34
C PRO A 58 -0.71 14.34 -26.59
N PHE A 59 0.09 14.62 -25.56
CA PHE A 59 1.13 15.66 -25.63
C PHE A 59 2.29 15.37 -26.60
N PHE A 60 2.36 14.17 -27.16
CA PHE A 60 3.28 13.83 -28.24
C PHE A 60 2.73 14.17 -29.65
N MET A 61 1.46 14.57 -29.75
CA MET A 61 0.89 15.01 -31.02
C MET A 61 1.23 16.48 -31.29
N PRO A 62 1.48 16.85 -32.58
CA PRO A 62 1.83 18.22 -32.94
C PRO A 62 0.68 19.19 -32.72
N ASP A 63 -0.57 18.78 -32.93
CA ASP A 63 -1.77 19.62 -32.92
C ASP A 63 -2.37 19.82 -31.52
N LYS A 64 -1.60 19.54 -30.47
CA LYS A 64 -2.03 19.74 -29.09
C LYS A 64 -2.20 21.22 -28.77
N MET A 65 -3.33 21.56 -28.17
CA MET A 65 -3.61 22.89 -27.61
C MET A 65 -4.00 22.77 -26.14
N LEU A 66 -3.83 23.85 -25.40
CA LEU A 66 -4.35 23.94 -24.04
C LEU A 66 -5.86 24.13 -24.10
N GLY A 67 -6.61 23.32 -23.37
CA GLY A 67 -8.07 23.36 -23.34
C GLY A 67 -8.65 22.54 -22.18
N LEU A 68 -9.95 22.59 -22.03
CA LEU A 68 -10.71 21.82 -21.06
C LEU A 68 -11.56 20.73 -21.72
N ASP A 69 -11.29 20.43 -22.98
CA ASP A 69 -12.14 19.53 -23.79
C ASP A 69 -12.16 18.11 -23.23
N ALA A 70 -11.03 17.66 -22.67
CA ALA A 70 -10.96 16.36 -21.98
C ALA A 70 -11.91 16.30 -20.77
N PHE A 71 -11.97 17.37 -19.99
CA PHE A 71 -12.88 17.45 -18.83
C PHE A 71 -14.34 17.55 -19.27
N ARG A 72 -14.64 18.36 -20.31
CA ARG A 72 -16.01 18.44 -20.87
C ARG A 72 -16.47 17.08 -21.36
N PHE A 73 -15.65 16.40 -22.16
CA PHE A 73 -15.98 15.08 -22.68
C PHE A 73 -16.29 14.09 -21.54
N ILE A 74 -15.46 14.07 -20.49
CA ILE A 74 -15.64 13.15 -19.35
C ILE A 74 -16.92 13.49 -18.57
N PHE A 75 -17.19 14.77 -18.32
CA PHE A 75 -18.39 15.17 -17.59
C PHE A 75 -19.68 14.99 -18.39
N ASP A 76 -19.60 14.95 -19.72
CA ASP A 76 -20.71 14.61 -20.61
C ASP A 76 -20.88 13.09 -20.80
N ASP A 77 -19.88 12.27 -20.42
CA ASP A 77 -19.94 10.81 -20.54
C ASP A 77 -20.75 10.18 -19.39
N PRO A 78 -21.89 9.51 -19.67
CA PRO A 78 -22.68 8.83 -18.65
C PRO A 78 -21.90 7.73 -17.89
N ASP A 79 -20.94 7.06 -18.54
CA ASP A 79 -20.13 6.01 -17.95
C ASP A 79 -19.21 6.57 -16.84
N PHE A 80 -18.75 7.82 -16.96
CA PHE A 80 -17.98 8.48 -15.91
C PHE A 80 -18.82 8.64 -14.63
N TRP A 81 -20.04 9.15 -14.76
CA TRP A 81 -20.92 9.34 -13.60
C TRP A 81 -21.37 8.04 -12.97
N LEU A 82 -21.60 7.01 -13.80
CA LEU A 82 -21.89 5.66 -13.32
C LEU A 82 -20.69 5.11 -12.53
N ALA A 83 -19.48 5.23 -13.07
CA ALA A 83 -18.25 4.79 -12.43
C ALA A 83 -17.95 5.57 -11.13
N PHE A 84 -18.22 6.88 -11.11
CA PHE A 84 -18.09 7.72 -9.92
C PHE A 84 -19.09 7.30 -8.83
N LYS A 85 -20.38 7.16 -9.19
CA LYS A 85 -21.44 6.68 -8.29
C LYS A 85 -21.09 5.31 -7.70
N ASN A 86 -20.73 4.36 -8.55
CA ASN A 86 -20.35 3.01 -8.13
C ASN A 86 -19.10 3.03 -7.23
N GLY A 87 -18.09 3.86 -7.57
CA GLY A 87 -16.91 4.05 -6.72
C GLY A 87 -17.27 4.58 -5.33
N MET A 88 -18.18 5.56 -5.26
CA MET A 88 -18.67 6.11 -3.99
C MET A 88 -19.44 5.07 -3.18
N LEU A 89 -20.32 4.30 -3.83
CA LEU A 89 -21.08 3.23 -3.18
C LEU A 89 -20.16 2.10 -2.70
N LEU A 90 -19.19 1.70 -3.52
CA LEU A 90 -18.20 0.70 -3.15
C LEU A 90 -17.38 1.15 -1.94
N ALA A 91 -16.81 2.36 -1.98
CA ALA A 91 -16.02 2.91 -0.88
C ALA A 91 -16.83 3.03 0.43
N SER A 92 -18.08 3.49 0.33
CA SER A 92 -19.00 3.56 1.48
C SER A 92 -19.32 2.18 2.02
N GLY A 93 -19.65 1.23 1.15
CA GLY A 93 -19.95 -0.15 1.51
C GLY A 93 -18.77 -0.86 2.18
N LEU A 94 -17.55 -0.66 1.66
CA LEU A 94 -16.33 -1.15 2.31
C LEU A 94 -16.24 -0.63 3.76
N ALA A 95 -16.41 0.67 3.96
CA ALA A 95 -16.31 1.26 5.29
C ALA A 95 -17.41 0.72 6.24
N VAL A 96 -18.65 0.62 5.76
CA VAL A 96 -19.80 0.11 6.55
C VAL A 96 -19.60 -1.35 6.97
N ILE A 97 -18.97 -2.17 6.14
CA ILE A 97 -18.71 -3.58 6.44
C ILE A 97 -17.42 -3.73 7.26
N ALA A 98 -16.32 -3.14 6.79
CA ALA A 98 -15.01 -3.39 7.37
C ALA A 98 -14.82 -2.76 8.75
N VAL A 99 -15.40 -1.56 9.03
CA VAL A 99 -15.19 -0.87 10.32
C VAL A 99 -15.83 -1.62 11.47
N PRO A 100 -17.13 -1.99 11.45
CA PRO A 100 -17.74 -2.74 12.54
C PRO A 100 -17.11 -4.12 12.73
N LEU A 101 -16.91 -4.88 11.64
CA LEU A 101 -16.31 -6.21 11.72
C LEU A 101 -14.87 -6.16 12.20
N GLY A 102 -14.05 -5.26 11.65
CA GLY A 102 -12.65 -5.12 12.04
C GLY A 102 -12.49 -4.68 13.50
N GLY A 103 -13.33 -3.76 13.98
CA GLY A 103 -13.41 -3.35 15.39
C GLY A 103 -13.81 -4.50 16.31
N MET A 104 -14.84 -5.26 15.93
CA MET A 104 -15.29 -6.43 16.67
C MET A 104 -14.21 -7.52 16.72
N LEU A 105 -13.60 -7.87 15.58
CA LEU A 105 -12.53 -8.87 15.54
C LEU A 105 -11.32 -8.43 16.35
N ALA A 106 -10.97 -7.14 16.33
CA ALA A 106 -9.89 -6.60 17.15
C ALA A 106 -10.19 -6.75 18.65
N PHE A 107 -11.41 -6.45 19.08
CA PHE A 107 -11.82 -6.66 20.47
C PHE A 107 -11.72 -8.14 20.88
N LEU A 108 -12.30 -9.04 20.07
CA LEU A 108 -12.26 -10.48 20.34
C LEU A 108 -10.83 -11.01 20.46
N MET A 109 -9.93 -10.58 19.57
CA MET A 109 -8.55 -11.05 19.53
C MET A 109 -7.65 -10.43 20.60
N VAL A 110 -7.91 -9.19 21.03
CA VAL A 110 -7.04 -8.47 21.97
C VAL A 110 -7.54 -8.56 23.42
N ARG A 111 -8.86 -8.45 23.64
CA ARG A 111 -9.45 -8.26 24.96
C ARG A 111 -10.08 -9.51 25.59
N THR A 112 -10.27 -10.58 24.83
CA THR A 112 -10.98 -11.77 25.32
C THR A 112 -10.06 -12.99 25.46
N ASP A 113 -10.58 -14.03 26.13
CA ASP A 113 -9.90 -15.33 26.32
C ASP A 113 -10.14 -16.31 25.15
N LEU A 114 -10.34 -15.79 23.94
CA LEU A 114 -10.61 -16.61 22.76
C LEU A 114 -9.49 -17.65 22.52
N PRO A 115 -9.81 -18.94 22.38
CA PRO A 115 -8.80 -19.96 22.10
C PRO A 115 -8.23 -19.83 20.68
N GLY A 116 -6.97 -20.26 20.49
CA GLY A 116 -6.35 -20.28 19.17
C GLY A 116 -5.88 -18.93 18.62
N ARG A 117 -5.91 -17.84 19.41
CA ARG A 117 -5.51 -16.50 18.97
C ARG A 117 -4.17 -16.44 18.24
N GLY A 118 -3.19 -17.24 18.68
CA GLY A 118 -1.85 -17.27 18.07
C GLY A 118 -1.86 -17.72 16.61
N TRP A 119 -2.76 -18.62 16.24
CA TRP A 119 -2.93 -19.12 14.87
C TRP A 119 -3.92 -18.28 14.05
N ILE A 120 -4.97 -17.76 14.71
CA ILE A 120 -5.99 -16.95 14.04
C ILE A 120 -5.43 -15.58 13.62
N ALA A 121 -4.58 -14.96 14.45
CA ALA A 121 -4.06 -13.62 14.17
C ALA A 121 -3.30 -13.50 12.84
N PRO A 122 -2.39 -14.39 12.45
CA PRO A 122 -1.78 -14.37 11.13
C PRO A 122 -2.80 -14.60 10.00
N LEU A 123 -3.79 -15.49 10.19
CA LEU A 123 -4.82 -15.75 9.18
C LEU A 123 -5.67 -14.51 8.91
N LEU A 124 -5.97 -13.70 9.93
CA LEU A 124 -6.70 -12.44 9.75
C LEU A 124 -5.97 -11.45 8.83
N LEU A 125 -4.66 -11.60 8.64
CA LEU A 125 -3.86 -10.70 7.81
C LEU A 125 -3.65 -11.20 6.37
N VAL A 126 -3.99 -12.45 6.07
CA VAL A 126 -3.80 -13.05 4.74
C VAL A 126 -4.34 -12.16 3.61
N PRO A 127 -5.57 -11.59 3.69
CA PRO A 127 -6.09 -10.78 2.59
C PRO A 127 -5.29 -9.49 2.32
N ILE A 128 -4.48 -9.03 3.29
CA ILE A 128 -3.59 -7.89 3.05
C ILE A 128 -2.44 -8.27 2.09
N PHE A 129 -1.99 -9.51 2.15
CA PHE A 129 -0.81 -9.96 1.41
C PHE A 129 -1.16 -10.62 0.07
N VAL A 130 -2.39 -11.09 -0.12
CA VAL A 130 -2.85 -11.61 -1.42
C VAL A 130 -3.30 -10.45 -2.31
N SER A 131 -2.92 -10.50 -3.59
CA SER A 131 -3.33 -9.49 -4.57
C SER A 131 -4.87 -9.43 -4.69
N PRO A 132 -5.50 -8.24 -4.71
CA PRO A 132 -6.95 -8.10 -4.96
C PRO A 132 -7.42 -8.73 -6.28
N MET A 133 -6.55 -8.76 -7.30
CA MET A 133 -6.81 -9.44 -8.56
C MET A 133 -6.94 -10.96 -8.36
N VAL A 134 -5.99 -11.54 -7.65
CA VAL A 134 -5.97 -12.97 -7.30
C VAL A 134 -7.18 -13.34 -6.45
N MET A 135 -7.54 -12.50 -5.48
CA MET A 135 -8.74 -12.71 -4.66
C MET A 135 -10.02 -12.69 -5.51
N GLY A 136 -10.16 -11.70 -6.40
CA GLY A 136 -11.31 -11.61 -7.32
C GLY A 136 -11.43 -12.85 -8.20
N PHE A 137 -10.32 -13.26 -8.79
CA PHE A 137 -10.27 -14.48 -9.60
C PHE A 137 -10.62 -15.73 -8.77
N GLY A 138 -10.13 -15.81 -7.53
CA GLY A 138 -10.48 -16.88 -6.61
C GLY A 138 -11.99 -17.00 -6.38
N TYR A 139 -12.71 -15.89 -6.23
CA TYR A 139 -14.17 -15.90 -6.13
C TYR A 139 -14.84 -16.33 -7.43
N VAL A 140 -14.31 -15.96 -8.60
CA VAL A 140 -14.85 -16.43 -9.89
C VAL A 140 -14.77 -17.94 -10.01
N VAL A 141 -13.58 -18.52 -9.77
CA VAL A 141 -13.40 -19.98 -9.95
C VAL A 141 -14.03 -20.82 -8.83
N SER A 142 -14.26 -20.23 -7.66
CA SER A 142 -14.91 -20.91 -6.53
C SER A 142 -16.43 -20.76 -6.54
N MET A 143 -16.94 -19.55 -6.73
CA MET A 143 -18.34 -19.17 -6.52
C MET A 143 -19.00 -18.53 -7.76
N GLY A 144 -18.30 -18.44 -8.90
CA GLY A 144 -18.90 -18.02 -10.18
C GLY A 144 -19.96 -19.01 -10.67
N PRO A 145 -20.67 -18.74 -11.78
CA PRO A 145 -21.75 -19.60 -12.26
C PRO A 145 -21.34 -21.06 -12.48
N VAL A 146 -20.11 -21.29 -12.93
CA VAL A 146 -19.50 -22.62 -13.10
C VAL A 146 -18.37 -22.87 -12.11
N GLY A 147 -18.35 -22.15 -10.98
CA GLY A 147 -17.35 -22.34 -9.93
C GLY A 147 -17.51 -23.65 -9.18
N PHE A 148 -16.44 -24.13 -8.53
CA PHE A 148 -16.46 -25.42 -7.83
C PHE A 148 -17.58 -25.52 -6.80
N TYR A 149 -17.72 -24.51 -5.93
CA TYR A 149 -18.77 -24.52 -4.90
C TYR A 149 -20.15 -24.27 -5.50
N SER A 150 -20.26 -23.51 -6.57
CA SER A 150 -21.53 -23.26 -7.25
C SER A 150 -22.06 -24.53 -7.90
N THR A 151 -21.21 -25.31 -8.58
CA THR A 151 -21.61 -26.58 -9.18
C THR A 151 -22.02 -27.58 -8.09
N TRP A 152 -21.25 -27.75 -7.02
CA TRP A 152 -21.58 -28.65 -5.92
C TRP A 152 -22.88 -28.27 -5.21
N VAL A 153 -23.12 -26.95 -4.97
CA VAL A 153 -24.37 -26.49 -4.36
C VAL A 153 -25.54 -26.68 -5.34
N LYS A 154 -25.34 -26.44 -6.64
CA LYS A 154 -26.37 -26.68 -7.65
C LYS A 154 -26.75 -28.16 -7.72
N ASP A 155 -25.79 -29.07 -7.66
CA ASP A 155 -26.04 -30.50 -7.63
C ASP A 155 -26.83 -30.94 -6.38
N LEU A 156 -26.64 -30.24 -5.24
CA LEU A 156 -27.29 -30.54 -3.96
C LEU A 156 -28.67 -29.90 -3.82
N VAL A 157 -28.83 -28.65 -4.22
CA VAL A 157 -30.02 -27.80 -3.94
C VAL A 157 -30.83 -27.53 -5.22
N GLY A 158 -30.23 -27.73 -6.41
CA GLY A 158 -30.87 -27.48 -7.70
C GLY A 158 -30.65 -26.09 -8.28
N PHE A 159 -30.13 -25.14 -7.50
CA PHE A 159 -29.81 -23.78 -7.96
C PHE A 159 -28.63 -23.19 -7.20
N VAL A 160 -28.04 -22.11 -7.75
CA VAL A 160 -26.98 -21.34 -7.08
C VAL A 160 -27.62 -20.13 -6.41
N PRO A 161 -27.58 -20.00 -5.06
CA PRO A 161 -28.28 -18.94 -4.33
C PRO A 161 -27.55 -17.59 -4.32
N TRP A 162 -26.44 -17.45 -5.03
CA TRP A 162 -25.63 -16.23 -5.09
C TRP A 162 -25.22 -15.86 -6.52
N ASN A 163 -24.94 -14.58 -6.73
CA ASN A 163 -24.28 -14.06 -7.92
C ASN A 163 -23.07 -13.21 -7.49
N VAL A 164 -21.85 -13.72 -7.71
CA VAL A 164 -20.62 -13.02 -7.33
C VAL A 164 -20.34 -11.79 -8.20
N TYR A 165 -20.93 -11.71 -9.40
CA TYR A 165 -20.75 -10.60 -10.32
C TYR A 165 -21.68 -9.42 -10.01
N SER A 166 -22.72 -9.62 -9.19
CA SER A 166 -23.60 -8.52 -8.79
C SER A 166 -22.83 -7.44 -8.02
N PHE A 167 -23.18 -6.17 -8.23
CA PHE A 167 -22.51 -5.06 -7.55
C PHE A 167 -22.57 -5.18 -6.02
N ALA A 168 -23.68 -5.69 -5.47
CA ALA A 168 -23.81 -5.94 -4.04
C ALA A 168 -22.79 -6.98 -3.53
N SER A 169 -22.60 -8.08 -4.26
CA SER A 169 -21.58 -9.10 -3.94
C SER A 169 -20.18 -8.51 -3.99
N ILE A 170 -19.88 -7.68 -4.98
CA ILE A 170 -18.59 -7.00 -5.10
C ILE A 170 -18.33 -6.11 -3.87
N VAL A 171 -19.34 -5.34 -3.43
CA VAL A 171 -19.25 -4.51 -2.22
C VAL A 171 -19.00 -5.35 -0.97
N VAL A 172 -19.72 -6.46 -0.81
CA VAL A 172 -19.54 -7.38 0.33
C VAL A 172 -18.15 -8.01 0.32
N ILE A 173 -17.73 -8.57 -0.80
CA ILE A 173 -16.41 -9.20 -0.95
C ILE A 173 -15.30 -8.17 -0.68
N ALA A 174 -15.39 -7.00 -1.28
CA ALA A 174 -14.43 -5.92 -1.06
C ALA A 174 -14.42 -5.47 0.41
N GLY A 175 -15.57 -5.32 1.03
CA GLY A 175 -15.69 -4.97 2.45
C GLY A 175 -15.03 -6.02 3.37
N LEU A 176 -15.32 -7.29 3.15
CA LEU A 176 -14.75 -8.39 3.94
C LEU A 176 -13.24 -8.52 3.78
N THR A 177 -12.70 -8.34 2.57
CA THR A 177 -11.25 -8.40 2.30
C THR A 177 -10.49 -7.20 2.88
N HIS A 178 -11.17 -6.09 3.18
CA HIS A 178 -10.57 -4.91 3.82
C HIS A 178 -10.69 -4.88 5.35
N VAL A 179 -11.41 -5.81 5.96
CA VAL A 179 -11.50 -5.97 7.43
C VAL A 179 -10.12 -5.98 8.13
N PRO A 180 -9.09 -6.66 7.61
CA PRO A 180 -7.77 -6.68 8.24
C PRO A 180 -7.13 -5.31 8.43
N HIS A 181 -7.39 -4.36 7.54
CA HIS A 181 -6.87 -3.00 7.69
C HIS A 181 -7.42 -2.32 8.95
N VAL A 182 -8.73 -2.43 9.18
CA VAL A 182 -9.37 -1.90 10.39
C VAL A 182 -8.90 -2.66 11.63
N TYR A 183 -8.84 -3.98 11.53
CA TYR A 183 -8.36 -4.85 12.61
C TYR A 183 -6.97 -4.43 13.12
N LEU A 184 -6.03 -4.10 12.25
CA LEU A 184 -4.69 -3.65 12.65
C LEU A 184 -4.72 -2.37 13.48
N TYR A 185 -5.45 -1.34 13.02
CA TYR A 185 -5.53 -0.06 13.74
C TYR A 185 -6.31 -0.19 15.06
N ALA A 186 -7.43 -0.90 15.03
CA ALA A 186 -8.25 -1.15 16.22
C ALA A 186 -7.49 -1.98 17.27
N SER A 187 -6.77 -3.03 16.84
CA SER A 187 -5.96 -3.87 17.74
C SER A 187 -4.84 -3.08 18.39
N SER A 188 -4.14 -2.23 17.62
CA SER A 188 -3.08 -1.37 18.15
C SER A 188 -3.63 -0.37 19.17
N ALA A 189 -4.79 0.24 18.88
CA ALA A 189 -5.45 1.15 19.80
C ALA A 189 -5.90 0.44 21.09
N LEU A 190 -6.54 -0.73 20.97
CA LEU A 190 -6.95 -1.52 22.13
C LEU A 190 -5.75 -1.92 23.01
N LYS A 191 -4.63 -2.34 22.41
CA LYS A 191 -3.43 -2.69 23.16
C LYS A 191 -2.82 -1.51 23.93
N SER A 192 -3.01 -0.29 23.45
CA SER A 192 -2.50 0.94 24.09
C SER A 192 -3.39 1.47 25.23
N LEU A 193 -4.65 1.01 25.33
CA LEU A 193 -5.57 1.39 26.40
C LEU A 193 -5.35 0.56 27.67
N GLY A 194 -5.44 1.20 28.84
CA GLY A 194 -5.49 0.52 30.12
C GLY A 194 -6.79 -0.30 30.28
N SER A 195 -6.73 -1.39 31.05
CA SER A 195 -7.89 -2.25 31.34
C SER A 195 -8.80 -1.72 32.47
N ASP A 196 -8.41 -0.64 33.13
CA ASP A 196 -9.04 -0.18 34.37
C ASP A 196 -10.53 0.15 34.20
N VAL A 197 -10.89 0.82 33.09
CA VAL A 197 -12.30 1.18 32.79
C VAL A 197 -13.12 -0.06 32.45
N GLU A 198 -12.53 -1.02 31.74
CA GLU A 198 -13.18 -2.30 31.41
C GLU A 198 -13.39 -3.16 32.66
N GLU A 199 -12.42 -3.17 33.58
CA GLU A 199 -12.51 -3.87 34.85
C GLU A 199 -13.57 -3.23 35.76
N ALA A 200 -13.65 -1.90 35.82
CA ALA A 200 -14.70 -1.18 36.55
C ALA A 200 -16.11 -1.53 36.04
N ALA A 201 -16.29 -1.56 34.71
CA ALA A 201 -17.54 -1.97 34.11
C ALA A 201 -17.93 -3.42 34.45
N ARG A 202 -16.95 -4.33 34.48
CA ARG A 202 -17.15 -5.74 34.87
C ARG A 202 -17.55 -5.88 36.34
N VAL A 203 -16.88 -5.16 37.24
CA VAL A 203 -17.21 -5.16 38.66
C VAL A 203 -18.64 -4.65 38.86
N SER A 204 -19.11 -3.73 38.00
CA SER A 204 -20.50 -3.24 37.99
C SER A 204 -21.50 -4.21 37.32
N GLY A 205 -21.05 -5.44 36.93
CA GLY A 205 -21.92 -6.48 36.37
C GLY A 205 -22.10 -6.45 34.85
N ALA A 206 -21.34 -5.64 34.12
CA ALA A 206 -21.43 -5.59 32.66
C ALA A 206 -20.98 -6.90 32.01
N SER A 207 -21.77 -7.39 31.04
CA SER A 207 -21.44 -8.54 30.20
C SER A 207 -20.30 -8.19 29.25
N PRO A 208 -19.55 -9.20 28.70
CA PRO A 208 -18.49 -8.95 27.73
C PRO A 208 -18.91 -8.11 26.53
N TRP A 209 -20.13 -8.30 26.03
CA TRP A 209 -20.70 -7.51 24.93
C TRP A 209 -21.00 -6.06 25.33
N GLN A 210 -21.51 -5.85 26.53
CA GLN A 210 -21.70 -4.49 27.05
C GLN A 210 -20.38 -3.76 27.23
N VAL A 211 -19.34 -4.44 27.73
CA VAL A 211 -17.99 -3.86 27.80
C VAL A 211 -17.49 -3.50 26.39
N MET A 212 -17.66 -4.40 25.41
CA MET A 212 -17.25 -4.14 24.03
C MET A 212 -17.93 -2.89 23.46
N PHE A 213 -19.27 -2.87 23.44
CA PHE A 213 -20.02 -1.81 22.75
C PHE A 213 -20.07 -0.49 23.51
N ASN A 214 -20.10 -0.53 24.85
CA ASN A 214 -20.30 0.67 25.66
C ASN A 214 -19.00 1.24 26.23
N VAL A 215 -17.89 0.48 26.21
CA VAL A 215 -16.61 0.91 26.78
C VAL A 215 -15.50 0.84 25.73
N SER A 216 -15.11 -0.37 25.29
CA SER A 216 -13.88 -0.57 24.51
C SER A 216 -13.95 0.06 23.12
N LEU A 217 -15.03 -0.19 22.36
CA LEU A 217 -15.19 0.39 21.01
C LEU A 217 -15.35 1.91 21.03
N PRO A 218 -16.16 2.53 21.92
CA PRO A 218 -16.20 3.99 22.04
C PRO A 218 -14.85 4.63 22.39
N MET A 219 -14.05 3.99 23.24
CA MET A 219 -12.73 4.50 23.60
C MET A 219 -11.75 4.51 22.42
N ILE A 220 -11.87 3.57 21.48
CA ILE A 220 -11.03 3.52 20.27
C ILE A 220 -11.71 4.17 19.05
N MET A 221 -12.82 4.88 19.23
CA MET A 221 -13.54 5.53 18.13
C MET A 221 -12.65 6.41 17.24
N PRO A 222 -11.68 7.20 17.77
CA PRO A 222 -10.77 7.95 16.92
C PRO A 222 -9.90 7.08 15.99
N ALA A 223 -9.49 5.89 16.48
CA ALA A 223 -8.73 4.93 15.67
C ALA A 223 -9.64 4.24 14.63
N LEU A 224 -10.88 3.93 14.99
CA LEU A 224 -11.87 3.38 14.06
C LEU A 224 -12.25 4.40 12.99
N ALA A 225 -12.44 5.67 13.34
CA ALA A 225 -12.68 6.74 12.38
C ALA A 225 -11.52 6.91 11.40
N TYR A 226 -10.29 6.88 11.90
CA TYR A 226 -9.09 6.89 11.05
C TYR A 226 -9.05 5.69 10.09
N ALA A 227 -9.30 4.48 10.61
CA ALA A 227 -9.35 3.26 9.81
C ALA A 227 -10.50 3.31 8.79
N GLY A 228 -11.65 3.88 9.17
CA GLY A 228 -12.80 4.07 8.28
C GLY A 228 -12.48 4.98 7.10
N VAL A 229 -11.83 6.12 7.33
CA VAL A 229 -11.38 7.01 6.24
C VAL A 229 -10.33 6.33 5.37
N LEU A 230 -9.43 5.55 5.97
CA LEU A 230 -8.45 4.75 5.20
C LEU A 230 -9.16 3.75 4.28
N VAL A 231 -10.10 2.96 4.80
CA VAL A 231 -10.81 1.93 4.03
C VAL A 231 -11.69 2.57 2.97
N PHE A 232 -12.35 3.69 3.29
CA PHE A 232 -13.12 4.47 2.32
C PHE A 232 -12.24 4.96 1.16
N PHE A 233 -11.06 5.50 1.47
CA PHE A 233 -10.07 5.88 0.47
C PHE A 233 -9.61 4.69 -0.39
N LEU A 234 -9.28 3.54 0.25
CA LEU A 234 -8.92 2.31 -0.46
C LEU A 234 -10.02 1.84 -1.41
N GLY A 235 -11.30 2.11 -1.10
CA GLY A 235 -12.43 1.78 -1.95
C GLY A 235 -12.37 2.45 -3.34
N PHE A 236 -11.79 3.65 -3.46
CA PHE A 236 -11.55 4.29 -4.76
C PHE A 236 -10.36 3.69 -5.51
N GLU A 237 -9.43 3.04 -4.81
CA GLU A 237 -8.27 2.38 -5.41
C GLU A 237 -8.58 0.95 -5.89
N VAL A 238 -9.73 0.36 -5.51
CA VAL A 238 -10.11 -1.01 -5.89
C VAL A 238 -10.21 -1.10 -7.41
N PHE A 239 -9.23 -1.76 -8.02
CA PHE A 239 -9.16 -1.99 -9.47
C PHE A 239 -9.34 -3.47 -9.81
N GLY A 240 -8.40 -4.34 -9.41
CA GLY A 240 -8.35 -5.74 -9.87
C GLY A 240 -9.56 -6.57 -9.46
N LEU A 241 -10.11 -6.35 -8.26
CA LEU A 241 -11.33 -7.03 -7.82
C LEU A 241 -12.53 -6.67 -8.71
N VAL A 242 -12.71 -5.36 -9.01
CA VAL A 242 -13.80 -4.89 -9.86
C VAL A 242 -13.56 -5.23 -11.33
N LEU A 243 -12.31 -5.26 -11.79
CA LEU A 243 -11.97 -5.72 -13.14
C LEU A 243 -12.41 -7.17 -13.35
N VAL A 244 -12.21 -8.03 -12.35
CA VAL A 244 -12.51 -9.47 -12.47
C VAL A 244 -13.99 -9.77 -12.22
N LEU A 245 -14.59 -9.16 -11.21
CA LEU A 245 -15.97 -9.45 -10.81
C LEU A 245 -17.00 -8.52 -11.46
N GLY A 246 -16.63 -7.26 -11.76
CA GLY A 246 -17.56 -6.27 -12.26
C GLY A 246 -17.63 -6.16 -13.76
N ASP A 247 -16.51 -6.39 -14.46
CA ASP A 247 -16.43 -6.25 -15.91
C ASP A 247 -17.39 -7.18 -16.69
N PRO A 248 -17.62 -8.44 -16.26
CA PRO A 248 -18.58 -9.32 -16.95
C PRO A 248 -20.01 -8.80 -16.97
N GLU A 249 -20.46 -8.05 -15.97
CA GLU A 249 -21.80 -7.43 -15.89
C GLU A 249 -21.76 -5.91 -16.16
N GLY A 250 -20.63 -5.37 -16.62
CA GLY A 250 -20.50 -3.95 -16.96
C GLY A 250 -20.44 -3.00 -15.78
N HIS A 251 -20.16 -3.50 -14.57
CA HIS A 251 -20.00 -2.66 -13.39
C HIS A 251 -18.65 -1.92 -13.41
N LEU A 252 -18.72 -0.61 -13.65
CA LEU A 252 -17.54 0.25 -13.69
C LEU A 252 -17.36 1.00 -12.36
N VAL A 253 -16.10 1.17 -11.95
CA VAL A 253 -15.64 2.18 -10.99
C VAL A 253 -14.59 3.06 -11.66
N LEU A 254 -14.19 4.19 -11.07
CA LEU A 254 -13.27 5.12 -11.73
C LEU A 254 -11.96 4.47 -12.21
N ALA A 255 -11.40 3.54 -11.43
CA ALA A 255 -10.18 2.82 -11.80
C ALA A 255 -10.39 1.89 -13.02
N THR A 256 -11.50 1.17 -13.11
CA THR A 256 -11.83 0.32 -14.27
C THR A 256 -12.30 1.13 -15.47
N TYR A 257 -12.98 2.26 -15.26
CA TYR A 257 -13.31 3.23 -16.33
C TYR A 257 -12.04 3.79 -16.98
N LEU A 258 -11.05 4.16 -16.17
CA LEU A 258 -9.74 4.61 -16.64
C LEU A 258 -9.03 3.52 -17.47
N TYR A 259 -9.08 2.27 -17.02
CA TYR A 259 -8.53 1.13 -17.76
C TYR A 259 -9.29 0.90 -19.10
N LYS A 260 -10.63 1.09 -19.12
CA LYS A 260 -11.45 1.03 -20.33
C LYS A 260 -11.00 2.05 -21.38
N LEU A 261 -10.71 3.29 -20.98
CA LEU A 261 -10.27 4.36 -21.89
C LEU A 261 -8.95 4.06 -22.62
N THR A 262 -8.11 3.16 -22.06
CA THR A 262 -6.83 2.79 -22.71
C THR A 262 -6.85 1.47 -23.44
N ASN A 263 -7.58 0.48 -22.90
CA ASN A 263 -7.42 -0.90 -23.36
C ASN A 263 -8.62 -1.44 -24.14
N LYS A 264 -9.78 -0.76 -24.09
CA LYS A 264 -11.00 -1.25 -24.73
C LYS A 264 -11.51 -0.38 -25.89
N LEU A 265 -11.01 0.86 -26.04
CA LEU A 265 -11.47 1.80 -27.08
C LEU A 265 -10.61 1.80 -28.37
N GLY A 266 -9.73 0.81 -28.54
CA GLY A 266 -8.84 0.68 -29.69
C GLY A 266 -7.63 1.63 -29.61
N THR A 267 -7.80 2.94 -29.81
CA THR A 267 -6.72 3.92 -29.61
C THR A 267 -6.75 4.49 -28.20
N PRO A 268 -5.63 4.41 -27.43
CA PRO A 268 -5.60 4.95 -26.08
C PRO A 268 -5.84 6.45 -26.02
N SER A 269 -6.85 6.88 -25.27
CA SER A 269 -7.20 8.30 -25.08
C SER A 269 -6.51 8.89 -23.87
N TYR A 270 -5.19 9.10 -23.95
CA TYR A 270 -4.34 9.52 -22.82
C TYR A 270 -4.77 10.84 -22.18
N HIS A 271 -5.30 11.81 -22.92
CA HIS A 271 -5.79 13.08 -22.40
C HIS A 271 -7.06 12.90 -21.53
N LEU A 272 -7.99 12.03 -21.97
CA LEU A 272 -9.17 11.68 -21.18
C LEU A 272 -8.81 10.96 -19.90
N MET A 273 -7.87 9.99 -19.99
CA MET A 273 -7.36 9.31 -18.80
C MET A 273 -6.75 10.27 -17.80
N ALA A 274 -5.94 11.22 -18.28
CA ALA A 274 -5.32 12.22 -17.41
C ALA A 274 -6.38 13.08 -16.70
N ALA A 275 -7.45 13.45 -17.38
CA ALA A 275 -8.54 14.21 -16.77
C ALA A 275 -9.30 13.37 -15.72
N VAL A 276 -9.62 12.10 -15.98
CA VAL A 276 -10.17 11.18 -14.96
C VAL A 276 -9.23 11.05 -13.78
N ALA A 277 -7.92 10.95 -14.04
CA ALA A 277 -6.88 10.89 -13.04
C ALA A 277 -6.89 12.09 -12.10
N VAL A 278 -6.96 13.30 -12.66
CA VAL A 278 -7.05 14.55 -11.90
C VAL A 278 -8.33 14.59 -11.07
N CYS A 279 -9.48 14.18 -11.63
CA CYS A 279 -10.72 14.05 -10.88
C CYS A 279 -10.59 13.09 -9.69
N LEU A 280 -9.95 11.93 -9.91
CA LEU A 280 -9.75 10.93 -8.86
C LEU A 280 -8.81 11.45 -7.75
N VAL A 281 -7.71 12.13 -8.12
CA VAL A 281 -6.82 12.79 -7.15
C VAL A 281 -7.55 13.90 -6.40
N ALA A 282 -8.41 14.66 -7.06
CA ALA A 282 -9.22 15.70 -6.41
C ALA A 282 -10.16 15.13 -5.33
N VAL A 283 -10.65 13.91 -5.49
CA VAL A 283 -11.45 13.20 -4.48
C VAL A 283 -10.57 12.59 -3.38
N THR A 284 -9.47 11.94 -3.75
CA THR A 284 -8.63 11.17 -2.82
C THR A 284 -7.75 12.05 -1.94
N MET A 285 -7.23 13.18 -2.44
CA MET A 285 -6.34 14.06 -1.69
C MET A 285 -6.98 14.65 -0.42
N PRO A 286 -8.22 15.18 -0.44
CA PRO A 286 -8.92 15.60 0.77
C PRO A 286 -9.10 14.47 1.80
N LEU A 287 -9.33 13.23 1.34
CA LEU A 287 -9.46 12.06 2.22
C LEU A 287 -8.14 11.74 2.93
N VAL A 288 -7.02 11.78 2.22
CA VAL A 288 -5.68 11.62 2.81
C VAL A 288 -5.38 12.72 3.82
N MET A 289 -5.77 13.97 3.53
CA MET A 289 -5.61 15.09 4.46
C MET A 289 -6.48 14.92 5.72
N LEU A 290 -7.73 14.48 5.54
CA LEU A 290 -8.65 14.17 6.64
C LEU A 290 -8.10 13.04 7.50
N GLN A 291 -7.63 11.96 6.88
CA GLN A 291 -6.98 10.84 7.55
C GLN A 291 -5.81 11.31 8.44
N ARG A 292 -4.96 12.20 7.91
CA ARG A 292 -3.83 12.78 8.66
C ARG A 292 -4.29 13.59 9.86
N ARG A 293 -5.36 14.38 9.73
CA ARG A 293 -5.94 15.16 10.85
C ARG A 293 -6.48 14.24 11.94
N LEU A 294 -7.18 13.18 11.58
CA LEU A 294 -7.73 12.20 12.52
C LEU A 294 -6.62 11.45 13.26
N LEU A 295 -5.55 11.04 12.58
CA LEU A 295 -4.41 10.38 13.21
C LEU A 295 -3.73 11.28 14.24
N LYS A 296 -3.56 12.57 13.95
CA LYS A 296 -2.99 13.54 14.88
C LYS A 296 -3.87 13.70 16.14
N SER A 297 -5.17 13.64 15.99
CA SER A 297 -6.11 13.68 17.12
C SER A 297 -6.11 12.38 17.93
N ALA A 298 -6.03 11.21 17.29
CA ALA A 298 -5.99 9.91 17.95
C ALA A 298 -4.80 9.79 18.92
N ASN A 299 -3.65 10.35 18.56
CA ASN A 299 -2.46 10.36 19.41
C ASN A 299 -2.63 11.14 20.74
N LYS A 300 -3.62 12.04 20.84
CA LYS A 300 -3.92 12.76 22.09
C LYS A 300 -4.65 11.88 23.13
N TYR A 301 -5.29 10.81 22.68
CA TYR A 301 -6.05 9.87 23.55
C TYR A 301 -5.21 8.67 23.98
N VAL A 302 -3.97 8.55 23.50
CA VAL A 302 -3.04 7.55 24.00
C VAL A 302 -2.61 7.98 25.40
N SER A 303 -3.23 7.39 26.39
CA SER A 303 -2.89 7.57 27.81
C SER A 303 -1.42 7.21 28.04
N ILE A 304 -0.73 8.04 28.84
CA ILE A 304 0.65 7.80 29.27
C ILE A 304 0.73 6.37 29.83
N LYS A 305 1.57 5.54 29.23
CA LYS A 305 1.80 4.14 29.64
C LYS A 305 2.01 4.04 31.15
N GLY A 306 0.97 3.68 31.88
CA GLY A 306 1.12 3.11 33.21
C GLY A 306 1.90 1.80 33.06
N LYS A 307 3.01 1.66 33.79
CA LYS A 307 3.83 0.45 33.79
C LYS A 307 2.95 -0.79 34.01
N GLY A 308 2.75 -1.59 32.95
CA GLY A 308 2.60 -3.03 33.05
C GLY A 308 1.48 -3.61 33.93
N ALA A 309 0.26 -3.07 33.88
CA ALA A 309 -0.88 -3.87 34.34
C ALA A 309 -1.05 -5.06 33.38
N ARG A 310 -0.80 -6.28 33.82
CA ARG A 310 -1.13 -7.51 33.10
C ARG A 310 -2.61 -7.45 32.75
N GLN A 311 -2.90 -7.23 31.47
CA GLN A 311 -4.27 -7.22 30.99
C GLN A 311 -4.86 -8.61 31.21
N LYS A 312 -5.84 -8.73 32.12
CA LYS A 312 -6.58 -9.98 32.28
C LYS A 312 -7.60 -10.06 31.16
N PRO A 313 -7.56 -11.11 30.33
CA PRO A 313 -8.54 -11.25 29.25
C PRO A 313 -9.96 -11.40 29.84
N LEU A 314 -10.93 -10.83 29.13
CA LEU A 314 -12.36 -10.99 29.41
C LEU A 314 -12.77 -12.43 29.12
N ALA A 315 -13.33 -13.11 30.11
CA ALA A 315 -13.88 -14.45 29.94
C ALA A 315 -15.18 -14.40 29.13
N LEU A 316 -15.19 -14.99 27.94
CA LEU A 316 -16.38 -15.07 27.08
C LEU A 316 -17.39 -16.13 27.52
N GLY A 317 -16.98 -17.10 28.36
CA GLY A 317 -17.84 -18.20 28.76
C GLY A 317 -18.43 -18.96 27.56
N LYS A 318 -19.75 -19.12 27.50
CA LYS A 318 -20.43 -19.82 26.36
C LYS A 318 -20.35 -19.04 25.06
N TRP A 319 -20.17 -17.72 25.09
CA TRP A 319 -20.09 -16.84 23.92
C TRP A 319 -18.83 -17.07 23.09
N LYS A 320 -17.82 -17.77 23.63
CA LYS A 320 -16.61 -18.12 22.86
C LYS A 320 -16.91 -18.89 21.58
N TRP A 321 -17.95 -19.74 21.58
CA TRP A 321 -18.34 -20.52 20.41
C TRP A 321 -18.97 -19.64 19.33
N ALA A 322 -19.81 -18.68 19.72
CA ALA A 322 -20.36 -17.69 18.79
C ALA A 322 -19.25 -16.80 18.19
N ALA A 323 -18.30 -16.37 19.01
CA ALA A 323 -17.14 -15.61 18.53
C ALA A 323 -16.27 -16.42 17.55
N LEU A 324 -16.02 -17.69 17.83
CA LEU A 324 -15.30 -18.59 16.92
C LEU A 324 -16.10 -18.85 15.62
N ALA A 325 -17.43 -18.95 15.69
CA ALA A 325 -18.27 -19.11 14.52
C ALA A 325 -18.19 -17.89 13.59
N VAL A 326 -18.24 -16.67 14.14
CA VAL A 326 -18.10 -15.43 13.36
C VAL A 326 -16.70 -15.33 12.72
N LEU A 327 -15.65 -15.62 13.48
CA LEU A 327 -14.27 -15.65 12.96
C LEU A 327 -14.10 -16.74 11.89
N GLY A 328 -14.62 -17.95 12.16
CA GLY A 328 -14.56 -19.06 11.22
C GLY A 328 -15.32 -18.78 9.93
N ALA A 329 -16.51 -18.18 10.01
CA ALA A 329 -17.29 -17.77 8.85
C ALA A 329 -16.54 -16.70 8.03
N TRP A 330 -15.94 -15.70 8.69
CA TRP A 330 -15.14 -14.70 8.00
C TRP A 330 -13.92 -15.32 7.32
N ILE A 331 -13.16 -16.19 8.00
CA ILE A 331 -12.01 -16.91 7.42
C ILE A 331 -12.47 -17.78 6.25
N LEU A 332 -13.56 -18.52 6.41
CA LEU A 332 -14.11 -19.38 5.36
C LEU A 332 -14.42 -18.56 4.10
N VAL A 333 -15.22 -17.50 4.25
CA VAL A 333 -15.66 -16.71 3.10
C VAL A 333 -14.51 -15.93 2.48
N THR A 334 -13.64 -15.33 3.29
CA THR A 334 -12.64 -14.39 2.78
C THR A 334 -11.33 -15.06 2.35
N ILE A 335 -11.00 -16.22 2.90
CA ILE A 335 -9.72 -16.88 2.65
C ILE A 335 -9.92 -18.25 2.04
N VAL A 336 -10.67 -19.13 2.72
CA VAL A 336 -10.74 -20.53 2.32
C VAL A 336 -11.42 -20.69 0.95
N LEU A 337 -12.61 -20.08 0.77
CA LEU A 337 -13.35 -20.23 -0.49
C LEU A 337 -12.55 -19.72 -1.71
N PRO A 338 -12.03 -18.48 -1.76
CA PRO A 338 -11.31 -18.02 -2.93
C PRO A 338 -9.97 -18.75 -3.15
N LEU A 339 -9.20 -19.02 -2.08
CA LEU A 339 -7.90 -19.66 -2.26
C LEU A 339 -7.99 -21.13 -2.64
N THR A 340 -8.94 -21.88 -2.06
CA THR A 340 -9.17 -23.29 -2.47
C THR A 340 -9.68 -23.38 -3.90
N GLY A 341 -10.52 -22.43 -4.35
CA GLY A 341 -10.93 -22.34 -5.75
C GLY A 341 -9.74 -22.20 -6.70
N ILE A 342 -8.79 -21.31 -6.37
CA ILE A 342 -7.54 -21.14 -7.14
C ILE A 342 -6.73 -22.44 -7.16
N VAL A 343 -6.52 -23.05 -5.98
CA VAL A 343 -5.79 -24.31 -5.87
C VAL A 343 -6.44 -25.38 -6.74
N LEU A 344 -7.73 -25.60 -6.60
CA LEU A 344 -8.44 -26.58 -7.41
C LEU A 344 -8.31 -26.29 -8.90
N ARG A 345 -8.55 -25.03 -9.33
CA ARG A 345 -8.50 -24.66 -10.75
C ARG A 345 -7.11 -24.82 -11.36
N SER A 346 -6.05 -24.59 -10.58
CA SER A 346 -4.67 -24.74 -11.07
C SER A 346 -4.26 -26.19 -11.34
N PHE A 347 -4.96 -27.17 -10.73
CA PHE A 347 -4.69 -28.59 -10.89
C PHE A 347 -5.76 -29.35 -11.69
N VAL A 348 -6.70 -28.64 -12.33
CA VAL A 348 -7.81 -29.25 -13.07
C VAL A 348 -7.81 -28.76 -14.52
N GLU A 349 -7.79 -29.70 -15.48
CA GLU A 349 -7.75 -29.41 -16.92
C GLU A 349 -8.96 -28.60 -17.38
N TYR A 350 -10.16 -29.01 -16.98
CA TYR A 350 -11.41 -28.28 -17.20
C TYR A 350 -12.39 -28.59 -16.05
N TRP A 351 -13.37 -27.68 -15.85
CA TRP A 351 -14.37 -27.82 -14.81
C TRP A 351 -15.75 -27.39 -15.30
N GLY A 352 -16.79 -28.12 -14.89
CA GLY A 352 -18.18 -27.85 -15.24
C GLY A 352 -19.15 -28.84 -14.60
N GLU A 353 -20.43 -28.74 -14.93
CA GLU A 353 -21.46 -29.63 -14.44
C GLU A 353 -21.19 -31.10 -14.84
N GLY A 354 -21.35 -32.03 -13.91
CA GLY A 354 -21.15 -33.44 -14.14
C GLY A 354 -19.69 -33.91 -14.22
N VAL A 355 -18.71 -33.00 -14.09
CA VAL A 355 -17.28 -33.35 -14.11
C VAL A 355 -16.86 -33.87 -12.73
N LYS A 356 -16.21 -35.03 -12.71
CA LYS A 356 -15.61 -35.59 -11.49
C LYS A 356 -14.18 -35.12 -11.34
N LEU A 357 -13.88 -34.53 -10.18
CA LEU A 357 -12.58 -33.91 -9.89
C LEU A 357 -11.40 -34.88 -10.12
N ALA A 358 -11.56 -36.16 -9.77
CA ALA A 358 -10.49 -37.15 -9.91
C ALA A 358 -10.10 -37.46 -11.36
N ASP A 359 -11.02 -37.28 -12.31
CA ASP A 359 -10.82 -37.65 -13.71
C ASP A 359 -10.11 -36.55 -14.52
N VAL A 360 -10.03 -35.33 -13.98
CA VAL A 360 -9.55 -34.14 -14.69
C VAL A 360 -8.32 -33.50 -14.04
N LEU A 361 -7.63 -34.21 -13.14
CA LEU A 361 -6.43 -33.69 -12.49
C LEU A 361 -5.27 -33.60 -13.49
N THR A 362 -4.60 -32.46 -13.53
CA THR A 362 -3.50 -32.18 -14.44
C THR A 362 -2.42 -31.28 -13.80
N LEU A 363 -1.22 -31.37 -14.32
CA LEU A 363 -0.12 -30.40 -14.07
C LEU A 363 0.22 -29.61 -15.34
N GLN A 364 -0.60 -29.74 -16.41
CA GLN A 364 -0.29 -29.16 -17.71
C GLN A 364 -0.19 -27.64 -17.64
N HIS A 365 -1.06 -26.95 -16.88
CA HIS A 365 -1.02 -25.50 -16.76
C HIS A 365 0.30 -24.96 -16.19
N PHE A 366 0.95 -25.72 -15.29
CA PHE A 366 2.28 -25.37 -14.81
C PHE A 366 3.35 -25.57 -15.87
N ARG A 367 3.26 -26.64 -16.67
CA ARG A 367 4.18 -26.86 -17.81
C ARG A 367 4.04 -25.73 -18.82
N ASP A 368 2.80 -25.36 -19.17
CA ASP A 368 2.51 -24.26 -20.09
C ASP A 368 3.08 -22.92 -19.62
N ILE A 369 3.12 -22.69 -18.29
CA ILE A 369 3.79 -21.51 -17.71
C ILE A 369 5.30 -21.58 -17.94
N PHE A 370 5.93 -22.73 -17.67
CA PHE A 370 7.39 -22.87 -17.79
C PHE A 370 7.84 -22.93 -19.25
N ASP A 371 6.97 -23.35 -20.17
CA ASP A 371 7.22 -23.35 -21.62
C ASP A 371 7.10 -21.94 -22.24
N GLN A 372 6.51 -20.96 -21.52
CA GLN A 372 6.39 -19.58 -21.98
C GLN A 372 7.47 -18.67 -21.35
N PRO A 373 8.50 -18.24 -22.10
CA PRO A 373 9.60 -17.45 -21.56
C PRO A 373 9.17 -16.14 -20.89
N SER A 374 8.07 -15.51 -21.35
CA SER A 374 7.53 -14.29 -20.77
C SER A 374 6.96 -14.51 -19.34
N LEU A 375 6.28 -15.64 -19.10
CA LEU A 375 5.74 -15.99 -17.80
C LEU A 375 6.85 -16.35 -16.82
N VAL A 376 7.85 -17.10 -17.28
CA VAL A 376 9.05 -17.41 -16.46
C VAL A 376 9.80 -16.14 -16.09
N ARG A 377 10.02 -15.22 -17.05
CA ARG A 377 10.61 -13.90 -16.74
C ARG A 377 9.75 -13.13 -15.74
N GLY A 378 8.42 -13.19 -15.87
CA GLY A 378 7.49 -12.55 -14.93
C GLY A 378 7.67 -13.04 -13.49
N ILE A 379 7.84 -14.35 -13.29
CA ILE A 379 8.12 -14.96 -11.98
C ILE A 379 9.49 -14.49 -11.46
N VAL A 380 10.53 -14.61 -12.27
CA VAL A 380 11.90 -14.22 -11.88
C VAL A 380 11.96 -12.73 -11.56
N ASN A 381 11.40 -11.88 -12.40
CA ASN A 381 11.39 -10.42 -12.20
C ASN A 381 10.62 -10.04 -10.92
N THR A 382 9.50 -10.70 -10.62
CA THR A 382 8.75 -10.45 -9.38
C THR A 382 9.60 -10.76 -8.15
N ILE A 383 10.31 -11.89 -8.15
CA ILE A 383 11.24 -12.25 -7.06
C ILE A 383 12.39 -11.23 -6.98
N LEU A 384 12.99 -10.85 -8.11
CA LEU A 384 14.09 -9.88 -8.14
C LEU A 384 13.65 -8.50 -7.63
N ILE A 385 12.48 -8.00 -8.06
CA ILE A 385 11.93 -6.73 -7.57
C ILE A 385 11.61 -6.84 -6.08
N GLY A 386 11.01 -7.92 -5.63
CA GLY A 386 10.68 -8.11 -4.22
C GLY A 386 11.94 -8.18 -3.35
N VAL A 387 12.91 -9.03 -3.69
CA VAL A 387 14.11 -9.27 -2.89
C VAL A 387 15.10 -8.12 -3.03
N ILE A 388 15.64 -7.93 -4.23
CA ILE A 388 16.71 -6.94 -4.47
C ILE A 388 16.11 -5.53 -4.53
N GLY A 389 15.04 -5.35 -5.29
CA GLY A 389 14.37 -4.07 -5.41
C GLY A 389 13.81 -3.59 -4.07
N GLY A 390 13.20 -4.48 -3.26
CA GLY A 390 12.74 -4.17 -1.91
C GLY A 390 13.88 -3.73 -0.98
N ALA A 391 15.05 -4.39 -1.04
CA ALA A 391 16.22 -4.01 -0.27
C ALA A 391 16.73 -2.60 -0.66
N LEU A 392 16.86 -2.35 -1.97
CA LEU A 392 17.25 -1.04 -2.51
C LEU A 392 16.23 0.05 -2.12
N ALA A 393 14.93 -0.25 -2.20
CA ALA A 393 13.88 0.69 -1.79
C ALA A 393 14.00 1.04 -0.30
N VAL A 394 14.25 0.06 0.59
CA VAL A 394 14.46 0.32 2.03
C VAL A 394 15.71 1.16 2.28
N VAL A 395 16.79 0.98 1.52
CA VAL A 395 17.97 1.86 1.58
C VAL A 395 17.58 3.30 1.21
N CYS A 396 16.83 3.50 0.12
CA CYS A 396 16.33 4.82 -0.29
C CYS A 396 15.43 5.43 0.78
N TYR A 397 14.48 4.67 1.33
CA TYR A 397 13.57 5.12 2.40
C TYR A 397 14.34 5.48 3.67
N THR A 398 15.40 4.73 3.98
CA THR A 398 16.30 5.04 5.11
C THR A 398 17.05 6.34 4.88
N ALA A 399 17.55 6.58 3.68
CA ALA A 399 18.22 7.84 3.33
C ALA A 399 17.27 9.05 3.48
N ILE A 400 16.03 8.92 3.02
CA ILE A 400 15.00 9.97 3.16
C ILE A 400 14.64 10.16 4.63
N ALA A 401 14.42 9.09 5.40
CA ALA A 401 14.10 9.15 6.81
C ALA A 401 15.24 9.81 7.63
N LEU A 402 16.51 9.47 7.34
CA LEU A 402 17.69 10.11 7.95
C LEU A 402 17.83 11.60 7.58
N ALA A 403 17.43 11.99 6.36
CA ALA A 403 17.42 13.39 5.96
C ALA A 403 16.42 14.25 6.78
N MET A 404 15.38 13.62 7.31
CA MET A 404 14.37 14.22 8.20
C MET A 404 14.67 14.03 9.69
N HIS A 405 15.49 13.04 10.04
CA HIS A 405 15.73 12.63 11.44
C HIS A 405 16.25 13.79 12.29
N ARG A 406 15.55 14.03 13.41
CA ARG A 406 15.87 15.08 14.41
C ARG A 406 16.03 16.49 13.83
N LYS A 407 15.30 16.81 12.77
CA LYS A 407 15.28 18.15 12.17
C LYS A 407 13.84 18.64 12.09
N ALA A 408 13.63 19.89 12.51
CA ALA A 408 12.31 20.53 12.51
C ALA A 408 12.31 21.79 11.61
N ASP A 409 13.02 21.74 10.49
CA ASP A 409 13.15 22.82 9.51
C ASP A 409 12.10 22.76 8.39
N GLY A 410 12.07 23.78 7.53
CA GLY A 410 11.15 23.86 6.38
C GLY A 410 11.33 22.71 5.39
N ILE A 411 12.57 22.25 5.19
CA ILE A 411 12.89 21.11 4.30
C ILE A 411 12.28 19.81 4.82
N THR A 412 12.37 19.56 6.13
CA THR A 412 11.72 18.38 6.75
C THR A 412 10.21 18.42 6.57
N ARG A 413 9.58 19.61 6.74
CA ARG A 413 8.14 19.76 6.51
C ARG A 413 7.79 19.52 5.04
N LEU A 414 8.58 20.05 4.10
CA LEU A 414 8.38 19.80 2.67
C LEU A 414 8.41 18.31 2.37
N LEU A 415 9.44 17.59 2.81
CA LEU A 415 9.55 16.15 2.61
C LEU A 415 8.39 15.37 3.25
N ASP A 416 8.01 15.72 4.48
CA ASP A 416 6.92 15.06 5.20
C ASP A 416 5.56 15.19 4.47
N TYR A 417 5.31 16.34 3.83
CA TYR A 417 4.15 16.50 2.97
C TYR A 417 4.32 15.79 1.61
N SER A 418 5.49 15.94 0.98
CA SER A 418 5.75 15.35 -0.35
C SER A 418 5.64 13.84 -0.34
N VAL A 419 6.17 13.17 0.68
CA VAL A 419 6.11 11.70 0.82
C VAL A 419 4.68 11.16 0.90
N LEU A 420 3.71 11.98 1.34
CA LEU A 420 2.30 11.56 1.39
C LEU A 420 1.59 11.67 0.04
N VAL A 421 2.11 12.47 -0.89
CA VAL A 421 1.47 12.73 -2.19
C VAL A 421 1.28 11.46 -3.02
N PRO A 422 2.28 10.56 -3.19
CA PRO A 422 2.10 9.32 -3.93
C PRO A 422 0.97 8.44 -3.39
N ARG A 423 0.69 8.53 -2.09
CA ARG A 423 -0.41 7.79 -1.45
C ARG A 423 -1.80 8.20 -1.95
N ALA A 424 -1.96 9.44 -2.41
CA ALA A 424 -3.23 9.93 -2.96
C ALA A 424 -3.44 9.56 -4.43
N VAL A 425 -2.43 8.95 -5.06
CA VAL A 425 -2.45 8.56 -6.47
C VAL A 425 -2.66 7.06 -6.57
N PRO A 426 -3.75 6.58 -7.16
CA PRO A 426 -3.97 5.16 -7.39
C PRO A 426 -2.83 4.52 -8.19
N GLY A 427 -2.49 3.26 -7.89
CA GLY A 427 -1.36 2.55 -8.50
C GLY A 427 -1.41 2.52 -10.03
N LEU A 428 -2.60 2.32 -10.60
CA LEU A 428 -2.81 2.33 -12.05
C LEU A 428 -2.39 3.66 -12.69
N LEU A 429 -2.76 4.79 -12.06
CA LEU A 429 -2.38 6.12 -12.51
C LEU A 429 -0.88 6.39 -12.35
N ALA A 430 -0.32 5.93 -11.25
CA ALA A 430 1.12 6.02 -11.03
C ALA A 430 1.88 5.27 -12.14
N GLY A 431 1.46 4.06 -12.50
CA GLY A 431 2.04 3.30 -13.61
C GLY A 431 2.03 4.09 -14.92
N LEU A 432 0.89 4.68 -15.27
CA LEU A 432 0.76 5.53 -16.45
C LEU A 432 1.67 6.76 -16.40
N SER A 433 1.70 7.45 -15.26
CA SER A 433 2.51 8.65 -15.10
C SER A 433 4.02 8.36 -15.24
N PHE A 434 4.49 7.24 -14.72
CA PHE A 434 5.86 6.79 -14.93
C PHE A 434 6.14 6.36 -16.36
N LEU A 435 5.17 5.71 -17.04
CA LEU A 435 5.29 5.43 -18.47
C LEU A 435 5.56 6.73 -19.25
N TRP A 436 4.85 7.79 -18.95
CA TRP A 436 5.06 9.09 -19.60
C TRP A 436 6.40 9.71 -19.27
N VAL A 437 6.86 9.61 -18.02
CA VAL A 437 8.23 10.05 -17.66
C VAL A 437 9.26 9.37 -18.55
N PHE A 438 9.21 8.05 -18.66
CA PHE A 438 10.19 7.29 -19.45
C PHE A 438 10.08 7.49 -20.96
N LEU A 439 8.89 7.84 -21.46
CA LEU A 439 8.70 8.12 -22.90
C LEU A 439 9.14 9.53 -23.29
N PHE A 440 8.82 10.52 -22.48
CA PHE A 440 8.87 11.92 -22.91
C PHE A 440 10.00 12.71 -22.30
N VAL A 441 10.41 12.43 -21.07
CA VAL A 441 11.54 13.14 -20.47
C VAL A 441 12.82 12.96 -21.29
N PRO A 442 13.18 11.76 -21.76
CA PRO A 442 14.34 11.61 -22.63
C PRO A 442 14.25 12.43 -23.92
N SER A 443 13.07 12.43 -24.56
CA SER A 443 12.88 13.17 -25.82
C SER A 443 12.89 14.68 -25.62
N TRP A 444 12.34 15.16 -24.51
CA TRP A 444 12.37 16.58 -24.13
C TRP A 444 13.79 17.04 -23.79
N LEU A 445 14.54 16.25 -23.03
CA LEU A 445 15.94 16.52 -22.72
C LEU A 445 16.81 16.53 -24.00
N ASP A 446 16.59 15.58 -24.92
CA ASP A 446 17.26 15.53 -26.21
C ASP A 446 17.06 16.84 -27.00
N GLY A 447 15.81 17.34 -27.05
CA GLY A 447 15.49 18.61 -27.69
C GLY A 447 16.22 19.82 -27.08
N ILE A 448 16.30 19.88 -25.73
CA ILE A 448 17.06 20.92 -25.04
C ILE A 448 18.56 20.82 -25.32
N LEU A 449 19.12 19.61 -25.19
CA LEU A 449 20.55 19.38 -25.38
C LEU A 449 21.00 19.72 -26.81
N ARG A 450 20.21 19.34 -27.83
CA ARG A 450 20.48 19.69 -29.24
C ARG A 450 20.32 21.18 -29.55
N GLY A 451 19.49 21.88 -28.77
CA GLY A 451 19.36 23.35 -28.84
C GLY A 451 20.52 24.11 -28.16
N MET A 452 21.37 23.40 -27.39
CA MET A 452 22.57 23.96 -26.78
C MET A 452 23.76 23.77 -27.72
N ASP A 453 24.32 24.85 -28.22
CA ASP A 453 25.48 24.81 -29.15
C ASP A 453 26.78 24.58 -28.39
N ASN A 454 26.90 23.39 -27.73
CA ASN A 454 28.16 22.99 -27.07
C ASN A 454 28.40 21.49 -27.20
N GLY A 455 29.70 21.08 -27.28
CA GLY A 455 30.13 19.71 -27.50
C GLY A 455 29.69 18.73 -26.38
N LEU A 456 29.59 19.19 -25.12
CA LEU A 456 29.11 18.35 -23.99
C LEU A 456 27.63 18.01 -24.15
N ALA A 457 26.81 18.98 -24.54
CA ALA A 457 25.37 18.75 -24.75
C ALA A 457 25.14 17.79 -25.93
N MET A 458 25.87 17.93 -27.02
CA MET A 458 25.82 16.99 -28.14
C MET A 458 26.24 15.58 -27.71
N TRP A 459 27.35 15.45 -26.99
CA TRP A 459 27.80 14.16 -26.47
C TRP A 459 26.77 13.50 -25.55
N LEU A 460 26.14 14.26 -24.66
CA LEU A 460 25.05 13.77 -23.79
C LEU A 460 23.83 13.34 -24.61
N SER A 461 23.44 14.08 -25.64
CA SER A 461 22.34 13.73 -26.54
C SER A 461 22.62 12.41 -27.29
N GLU A 462 23.85 12.19 -27.72
CA GLU A 462 24.24 10.99 -28.49
C GLU A 462 24.42 9.74 -27.60
N HIS A 463 24.88 9.89 -26.36
CA HIS A 463 25.30 8.75 -25.53
C HIS A 463 24.35 8.55 -24.34
N ALA A 464 23.96 9.60 -23.62
CA ALA A 464 23.15 9.47 -22.42
C ALA A 464 21.65 9.30 -22.72
N ILE A 465 21.12 10.02 -23.71
CA ILE A 465 19.69 9.95 -24.06
C ILE A 465 19.25 8.56 -24.55
N PRO A 466 20.00 7.85 -25.43
CA PRO A 466 19.63 6.49 -25.80
C PRO A 466 19.59 5.53 -24.61
N LEU A 467 20.55 5.62 -23.68
CA LEU A 467 20.54 4.84 -22.44
C LEU A 467 19.30 5.15 -21.58
N LEU A 468 18.95 6.44 -21.46
CA LEU A 468 17.77 6.87 -20.70
C LEU A 468 16.47 6.35 -21.34
N ARG A 469 16.37 6.29 -22.65
CA ARG A 469 15.23 5.69 -23.39
C ARG A 469 15.13 4.18 -23.14
N GLN A 470 16.25 3.47 -23.01
CA GLN A 470 16.28 2.03 -22.72
C GLN A 470 15.80 1.71 -21.31
N VAL A 471 15.89 2.64 -20.35
CA VAL A 471 15.44 2.44 -18.96
C VAL A 471 13.99 1.96 -18.89
N ARG A 472 13.11 2.45 -19.78
CA ARG A 472 11.69 2.05 -19.85
C ARG A 472 11.51 0.54 -19.98
N SER A 473 12.33 -0.13 -20.78
CA SER A 473 12.26 -1.58 -21.04
C SER A 473 13.10 -2.40 -20.06
N THR A 474 13.42 -1.83 -18.91
CA THR A 474 14.15 -2.52 -17.84
C THR A 474 13.32 -2.64 -16.58
N ILE A 475 13.63 -3.63 -15.78
CA ILE A 475 13.05 -3.86 -14.45
C ILE A 475 13.25 -2.64 -13.51
N PHE A 476 14.25 -1.79 -13.78
CA PHE A 476 14.51 -0.57 -13.00
C PHE A 476 13.36 0.44 -13.10
N ALA A 477 12.73 0.59 -14.28
CA ALA A 477 11.57 1.47 -14.45
C ALA A 477 10.41 1.05 -13.53
N LEU A 478 10.16 -0.24 -13.48
CA LEU A 478 9.11 -0.83 -12.64
C LEU A 478 9.44 -0.67 -11.15
N TRP A 479 10.69 -0.98 -10.78
CA TRP A 479 11.20 -0.79 -9.43
C TRP A 479 11.07 0.65 -8.93
N LEU A 480 11.41 1.63 -9.78
CA LEU A 480 11.30 3.05 -9.43
C LEU A 480 9.83 3.44 -9.18
N ALA A 481 8.92 3.03 -10.06
CA ALA A 481 7.50 3.28 -9.91
C ALA A 481 6.95 2.66 -8.60
N TYR A 482 7.24 1.40 -8.33
CA TYR A 482 6.84 0.72 -7.08
C TYR A 482 7.42 1.42 -5.85
N SER A 483 8.71 1.79 -5.90
CA SER A 483 9.38 2.45 -4.79
C SER A 483 8.77 3.81 -4.46
N VAL A 484 8.33 4.57 -5.47
CA VAL A 484 7.68 5.88 -5.25
C VAL A 484 6.24 5.71 -4.76
N VAL A 485 5.46 4.80 -5.34
CA VAL A 485 4.07 4.52 -4.92
C VAL A 485 4.02 4.11 -3.45
N TRP A 486 4.91 3.23 -3.04
CA TRP A 486 4.95 2.68 -1.67
C TRP A 486 5.88 3.45 -0.72
N LEU A 487 6.39 4.62 -1.14
CA LEU A 487 7.32 5.46 -0.38
C LEU A 487 6.78 5.82 1.01
N ALA A 488 5.54 6.30 1.09
CA ALA A 488 4.93 6.70 2.37
C ALA A 488 4.86 5.54 3.37
N TYR A 489 4.58 4.34 2.90
CA TYR A 489 4.50 3.14 3.74
C TYR A 489 5.88 2.68 4.18
N GLY A 490 6.80 2.49 3.22
CA GLY A 490 8.16 2.02 3.51
C GLY A 490 8.94 2.97 4.41
N MET A 491 8.83 4.28 4.17
CA MET A 491 9.46 5.29 5.01
C MET A 491 8.91 5.28 6.45
N ARG A 492 7.61 5.04 6.63
CA ARG A 492 7.01 4.91 7.97
C ARG A 492 7.58 3.73 8.75
N LEU A 493 7.78 2.58 8.08
CA LEU A 493 8.39 1.40 8.70
C LEU A 493 9.81 1.69 9.21
N VAL A 494 10.62 2.37 8.41
CA VAL A 494 11.98 2.75 8.81
C VAL A 494 11.97 3.83 9.90
N SER A 495 11.10 4.84 9.77
CA SER A 495 11.02 5.94 10.74
C SER A 495 10.64 5.46 12.14
N THR A 496 9.77 4.45 12.27
CA THR A 496 9.42 3.86 13.57
C THR A 496 10.64 3.25 14.26
N SER A 497 11.55 2.64 13.49
CA SER A 497 12.80 2.09 14.02
C SER A 497 13.80 3.19 14.44
N LEU A 498 13.86 4.29 13.66
CA LEU A 498 14.68 5.46 14.01
C LEU A 498 14.22 6.14 15.30
N LEU A 499 12.92 6.18 15.57
CA LEU A 499 12.37 6.75 16.82
C LEU A 499 12.74 5.94 18.07
N GLN A 500 13.13 4.68 17.94
CA GLN A 500 13.58 3.84 19.05
C GLN A 500 15.04 4.12 19.46
N VAL A 501 15.82 4.81 18.62
CA VAL A 501 17.20 5.20 18.96
C VAL A 501 17.15 6.40 19.91
N GLY A 502 17.66 6.22 21.12
CA GLY A 502 17.73 7.30 22.12
C GLY A 502 18.64 8.45 21.65
N PRO A 503 18.26 9.73 21.88
CA PRO A 503 19.10 10.88 21.54
C PRO A 503 20.45 10.83 22.24
N GLU A 504 20.50 10.27 23.44
CA GLU A 504 21.68 10.21 24.29
C GLU A 504 22.84 9.46 23.63
N LEU A 505 22.54 8.39 22.86
CA LEU A 505 23.56 7.59 22.16
C LEU A 505 24.24 8.38 21.05
N GLU A 506 23.47 9.16 20.29
CA GLU A 506 24.00 10.00 19.21
C GLU A 506 24.76 11.23 19.78
N GLU A 507 24.29 11.78 20.91
CA GLU A 507 24.92 12.91 21.60
C GLU A 507 26.24 12.47 22.24
N ALA A 508 26.29 11.30 22.89
CA ALA A 508 27.51 10.73 23.45
C ALA A 508 28.58 10.52 22.35
N ALA A 509 28.21 9.99 21.20
CA ALA A 509 29.15 9.81 20.09
C ALA A 509 29.68 11.16 19.57
N ARG A 510 28.84 12.23 19.55
CA ARG A 510 29.28 13.57 19.17
C ARG A 510 30.18 14.21 20.23
N ALA A 511 29.92 13.98 21.48
CA ALA A 511 30.73 14.49 22.59
C ALA A 511 32.20 14.01 22.51
N VAL A 512 32.42 12.76 22.01
CA VAL A 512 33.76 12.23 21.77
C VAL A 512 34.31 12.58 20.37
N GLY A 513 33.70 13.54 19.66
CA GLY A 513 34.21 14.10 18.41
C GLY A 513 33.79 13.36 17.13
N ALA A 514 32.82 12.43 17.17
CA ALA A 514 32.35 11.77 15.98
C ALA A 514 31.60 12.73 15.05
N SER A 515 31.96 12.73 13.75
CA SER A 515 31.22 13.47 12.73
C SER A 515 29.80 12.89 12.54
N ARG A 516 28.86 13.70 12.02
CA ARG A 516 27.47 13.25 11.78
C ARG A 516 27.40 11.96 10.94
N GLY A 517 28.20 11.85 9.89
CA GLY A 517 28.26 10.64 9.07
C GLY A 517 28.75 9.42 9.84
N ARG A 518 29.73 9.60 10.73
CA ARG A 518 30.26 8.53 11.59
C ARG A 518 29.20 8.11 12.61
N VAL A 519 28.50 9.04 13.27
CA VAL A 519 27.37 8.73 14.16
C VAL A 519 26.28 7.93 13.43
N THR A 520 25.90 8.34 12.23
CA THR A 520 24.89 7.62 11.44
C THR A 520 25.37 6.19 11.12
N ARG A 521 26.62 6.03 10.65
CA ARG A 521 27.15 4.74 10.22
C ARG A 521 27.42 3.78 11.38
N ASP A 522 28.01 4.28 12.47
CA ASP A 522 28.57 3.45 13.54
C ASP A 522 27.60 3.30 14.72
N VAL A 523 26.60 4.18 14.85
CA VAL A 523 25.61 4.15 15.95
C VAL A 523 24.19 3.93 15.42
N THR A 524 23.67 4.85 14.60
CA THR A 524 22.25 4.84 14.21
C THR A 524 21.91 3.62 13.34
N LEU A 525 22.65 3.37 12.23
CA LEU A 525 22.37 2.26 11.31
C LEU A 525 22.49 0.86 11.97
N PRO A 526 23.53 0.57 12.78
CA PRO A 526 23.60 -0.72 13.46
C PRO A 526 22.45 -0.96 14.45
N LEU A 527 21.96 0.09 15.10
CA LEU A 527 20.85 -0.02 16.06
C LEU A 527 19.51 -0.32 15.36
N ILE A 528 19.28 0.23 14.16
CA ILE A 528 18.03 0.03 13.42
C ILE A 528 18.06 -1.14 12.43
N LYS A 529 19.16 -1.88 12.33
CA LYS A 529 19.35 -2.95 11.30
C LYS A 529 18.23 -3.99 11.29
N PHE A 530 17.74 -4.41 12.45
CA PHE A 530 16.63 -5.36 12.53
C PHE A 530 15.28 -4.73 12.12
N GLY A 531 15.11 -3.44 12.42
CA GLY A 531 13.95 -2.69 11.92
C GLY A 531 13.99 -2.50 10.40
N MET A 532 15.18 -2.27 9.82
CA MET A 532 15.36 -2.23 8.36
C MET A 532 15.09 -3.60 7.72
N LEU A 533 15.52 -4.70 8.35
CA LEU A 533 15.22 -6.06 7.89
C LEU A 533 13.69 -6.31 7.91
N GLY A 534 13.01 -5.91 8.99
CA GLY A 534 11.56 -6.00 9.06
C GLY A 534 10.86 -5.14 8.00
N ALA A 535 11.36 -3.93 7.76
CA ALA A 535 10.86 -3.06 6.70
C ALA A 535 11.07 -3.69 5.30
N TRP A 536 12.23 -4.30 5.06
CA TRP A 536 12.51 -5.01 3.80
C TRP A 536 11.55 -6.18 3.57
N LEU A 537 11.31 -7.02 4.56
CA LEU A 537 10.37 -8.14 4.45
C LEU A 537 8.94 -7.66 4.14
N MET A 538 8.51 -6.55 4.74
CA MET A 538 7.21 -5.95 4.45
C MET A 538 7.14 -5.35 3.04
N VAL A 539 8.21 -4.66 2.60
CA VAL A 539 8.29 -4.10 1.24
C VAL A 539 8.35 -5.21 0.20
N PHE A 540 9.06 -6.31 0.48
CA PHE A 540 9.06 -7.52 -0.34
C PHE A 540 7.62 -8.03 -0.59
N LEU A 541 6.84 -8.24 0.48
CA LEU A 541 5.46 -8.74 0.37
C LEU A 541 4.56 -7.76 -0.39
N ILE A 542 4.80 -6.47 -0.27
CA ILE A 542 4.05 -5.43 -0.99
C ILE A 542 4.39 -5.42 -2.47
N PHE A 543 5.67 -5.48 -2.83
CA PHE A 543 6.13 -5.47 -4.22
C PHE A 543 5.72 -6.74 -4.96
N GLU A 544 5.73 -7.86 -4.26
CA GLU A 544 5.33 -9.15 -4.80
C GLU A 544 3.84 -9.18 -5.21
N ARG A 545 2.96 -8.55 -4.41
CA ARG A 545 1.52 -8.50 -4.71
C ARG A 545 1.11 -7.34 -5.61
N GLU A 546 2.05 -6.40 -5.94
CA GLU A 546 1.72 -5.21 -6.72
C GLU A 546 1.39 -5.60 -8.18
N TYR A 547 0.22 -5.17 -8.64
CA TYR A 547 -0.28 -5.50 -9.97
C TYR A 547 -0.70 -4.26 -10.76
N SER A 548 -1.22 -3.23 -10.08
CA SER A 548 -1.87 -2.09 -10.75
C SER A 548 -0.84 -1.14 -11.38
N THR A 549 0.23 -0.83 -10.69
CA THR A 549 1.30 0.07 -11.17
C THR A 549 2.04 -0.54 -12.37
N GLY A 550 2.18 -1.87 -12.40
CA GLY A 550 2.88 -2.59 -13.47
C GLY A 550 2.15 -2.64 -14.81
N VAL A 551 0.82 -2.46 -14.83
CA VAL A 551 -0.01 -2.66 -16.03
C VAL A 551 0.46 -1.85 -17.23
N TYR A 552 0.78 -0.56 -17.05
CA TYR A 552 1.23 0.31 -18.14
C TYR A 552 2.74 0.28 -18.38
N LEU A 553 3.51 -0.30 -17.49
CA LEU A 553 4.96 -0.47 -17.63
C LEU A 553 5.34 -1.84 -18.19
N LEU A 554 4.34 -2.69 -18.47
CA LEU A 554 4.56 -4.01 -19.05
C LEU A 554 5.13 -3.89 -20.46
N SER A 555 6.29 -4.49 -20.67
CA SER A 555 6.97 -4.58 -21.96
C SER A 555 7.87 -5.82 -21.97
N PRO A 556 8.38 -6.28 -23.15
CA PRO A 556 9.35 -7.38 -23.17
C PRO A 556 10.55 -7.07 -22.27
N GLY A 557 10.78 -7.93 -21.27
CA GLY A 557 11.84 -7.77 -20.26
C GLY A 557 11.40 -7.19 -18.92
N THR A 558 10.19 -6.57 -18.83
CA THR A 558 9.64 -5.99 -17.59
C THR A 558 8.43 -6.75 -17.06
N GLU A 559 8.19 -7.96 -17.58
CA GLU A 559 7.08 -8.78 -17.12
C GLU A 559 7.20 -9.04 -15.61
N VAL A 560 6.07 -8.93 -14.90
CA VAL A 560 5.90 -9.30 -13.48
C VAL A 560 4.58 -10.02 -13.31
N ILE A 561 4.48 -10.91 -12.33
CA ILE A 561 3.29 -11.75 -12.11
C ILE A 561 2.02 -10.89 -12.08
N GLY A 562 2.00 -9.81 -11.29
CA GLY A 562 0.82 -8.98 -11.13
C GLY A 562 0.30 -8.40 -12.44
N ALA A 563 1.16 -7.82 -13.28
CA ALA A 563 0.78 -7.28 -14.59
C ALA A 563 0.41 -8.38 -15.59
N MET A 564 1.10 -9.53 -15.54
CA MET A 564 0.79 -10.70 -16.38
C MET A 564 -0.60 -11.27 -16.06
N LEU A 565 -1.00 -11.32 -14.79
CA LEU A 565 -2.34 -11.75 -14.40
C LEU A 565 -3.43 -10.88 -15.04
N VAL A 566 -3.24 -9.55 -15.06
CA VAL A 566 -4.18 -8.62 -15.72
C VAL A 566 -4.24 -8.89 -17.23
N SER A 567 -3.09 -9.08 -17.86
CA SER A 567 -2.99 -9.37 -19.30
C SER A 567 -3.62 -10.71 -19.67
N LEU A 568 -3.32 -11.79 -18.91
CA LEU A 568 -3.89 -13.12 -19.13
C LEU A 568 -5.41 -13.14 -18.89
N TRP A 569 -5.90 -12.43 -17.88
CA TRP A 569 -7.33 -12.29 -17.63
C TRP A 569 -8.03 -11.57 -18.79
N ALA A 570 -7.47 -10.46 -19.25
CA ALA A 570 -7.99 -9.73 -20.40
C ALA A 570 -7.97 -10.57 -21.69
N GLY A 571 -6.99 -11.47 -21.84
CA GLY A 571 -6.89 -12.45 -22.93
C GLY A 571 -7.76 -13.69 -22.77
N GLY A 572 -8.51 -13.84 -21.68
CA GLY A 572 -9.40 -14.98 -21.42
C GLY A 572 -8.69 -16.29 -21.01
N SER A 573 -7.39 -16.24 -20.69
CA SER A 573 -6.57 -17.42 -20.34
C SER A 573 -6.74 -17.80 -18.87
N THR A 574 -7.95 -18.24 -18.47
CA THR A 574 -8.32 -18.52 -17.06
C THR A 574 -7.43 -19.58 -16.40
N ASP A 575 -6.96 -20.57 -17.16
CA ASP A 575 -6.14 -21.67 -16.67
C ASP A 575 -4.74 -21.20 -16.26
N LEU A 576 -4.11 -20.40 -17.12
CA LEU A 576 -2.83 -19.79 -16.80
C LEU A 576 -2.95 -18.76 -15.67
N VAL A 577 -4.07 -18.03 -15.58
CA VAL A 577 -4.36 -17.14 -14.43
C VAL A 577 -4.42 -17.94 -13.14
N ALA A 578 -5.06 -19.11 -13.12
CA ALA A 578 -5.14 -19.97 -11.94
C ALA A 578 -3.76 -20.45 -11.49
N ALA A 579 -2.99 -21.05 -12.41
CA ALA A 579 -1.67 -21.60 -12.11
C ALA A 579 -0.67 -20.50 -11.70
N LEU A 580 -0.68 -19.34 -12.37
CA LEU A 580 0.17 -18.21 -12.02
C LEU A 580 -0.24 -17.58 -10.68
N SER A 581 -1.56 -17.53 -10.38
CA SER A 581 -2.06 -17.10 -9.06
C SER A 581 -1.63 -18.05 -7.94
N PHE A 582 -1.64 -19.36 -8.19
CA PHE A 582 -1.14 -20.35 -7.23
C PHE A 582 0.35 -20.15 -6.93
N ILE A 583 1.17 -19.91 -7.97
CA ILE A 583 2.59 -19.57 -7.79
C ILE A 583 2.74 -18.29 -6.97
N ASN A 584 1.96 -17.25 -7.28
CA ASN A 584 1.98 -15.97 -6.55
C ASN A 584 1.65 -16.16 -5.06
N ILE A 585 0.54 -16.87 -4.74
CA ILE A 585 0.15 -17.18 -3.36
C ILE A 585 1.25 -17.97 -2.63
N THR A 586 1.89 -18.90 -3.31
CA THR A 586 2.98 -19.71 -2.75
C THR A 586 4.19 -18.84 -2.42
N LEU A 587 4.59 -17.92 -3.29
CA LEU A 587 5.67 -16.96 -3.04
C LEU A 587 5.37 -16.06 -1.84
N VAL A 588 4.13 -15.53 -1.76
CA VAL A 588 3.67 -14.75 -0.61
C VAL A 588 3.72 -15.57 0.68
N ALA A 589 3.23 -16.82 0.65
CA ALA A 589 3.22 -17.70 1.82
C ALA A 589 4.65 -18.01 2.31
N ILE A 590 5.58 -18.27 1.40
CA ILE A 590 7.01 -18.46 1.71
C ILE A 590 7.59 -17.18 2.33
N GLY A 591 7.38 -16.02 1.69
CA GLY A 591 7.86 -14.73 2.19
C GLY A 591 7.31 -14.41 3.59
N LEU A 592 6.01 -14.64 3.81
CA LEU A 592 5.37 -14.47 5.11
C LEU A 592 5.93 -15.44 6.16
N GLY A 593 6.14 -16.70 5.80
CA GLY A 593 6.76 -17.70 6.69
C GLY A 593 8.17 -17.30 7.10
N ILE A 594 8.97 -16.81 6.17
CA ILE A 594 10.30 -16.26 6.45
C ILE A 594 10.19 -15.05 7.38
N ALA A 595 9.31 -14.11 7.11
CA ALA A 595 9.11 -12.92 7.95
C ALA A 595 8.76 -13.29 9.41
N LEU A 596 7.84 -14.24 9.59
CA LEU A 596 7.44 -14.74 10.91
C LEU A 596 8.61 -15.45 11.64
N ARG A 597 9.42 -16.23 10.93
CA ARG A 597 10.58 -16.93 11.50
C ARG A 597 11.66 -15.96 11.98
N PHE A 598 11.85 -14.84 11.29
CA PHE A 598 12.78 -13.77 11.71
C PHE A 598 12.18 -12.85 12.78
N GLY A 599 11.04 -13.19 13.37
CA GLY A 599 10.44 -12.47 14.49
C GLY A 599 9.87 -11.10 14.10
N VAL A 600 9.58 -10.89 12.83
CA VAL A 600 8.80 -9.73 12.39
C VAL A 600 7.41 -9.88 13.00
N LYS A 601 7.18 -9.13 14.08
CA LYS A 601 5.87 -9.09 14.70
C LYS A 601 4.96 -8.30 13.77
N LEU A 602 4.13 -9.02 13.02
CA LEU A 602 3.06 -8.44 12.19
C LEU A 602 2.03 -7.71 13.07
N HIS A 603 2.20 -7.82 14.40
CA HIS A 603 1.29 -7.40 15.43
C HIS A 603 2.06 -6.79 16.61
N ASN A 604 2.49 -5.55 16.50
CA ASN A 604 2.90 -4.76 17.69
C ASN A 604 2.01 -3.53 17.82
#